data_c6db90b2ae329bdec792181f62f077d9
#
_entry.id   c6db90b2ae329bdec792181f62f077d9
#
_cell.length_a   1.000
_cell.length_b   1.000
_cell.length_c   1.000
_cell.angle_alpha   90.00
_cell.angle_beta   90.00
_cell.angle_gamma   90.00
#
_symmetry.space_group_name_H-M   'P 1'
#
loop_
_entity.id
_entity.type
_entity.pdbx_description
1 polymer ?
#
loop_
_entity_poly.entity_id
_entity_poly.type
_entity_poly.pdbx_seq_one_letter_code
_entity_poly.pdbx_strand_id
1 'polypeptide(L)'
;QSSGVSTLNVSADANGRFTLAGVGPGQYRIRASSLAGWSLKSVMVDGRDTLDFWVDVKPGENVSSVVATFGDKGTDLKGMLQSQTGQPTADFTVIIFPADNRYWVPLSRRVRSARPSTDGKFGFMGLPAGEYRLAAVTDVEPGAWYDPALLQQLQQASVSVRLIDGQPVIQNLRVSSGS
;
A
#
# COMPACT_ATOMS: atom_id res chain seq x y z
N GLN A 1 -4.80 -30.02 7.25
CA GLN A 1 -4.00 -29.38 8.30
C GLN A 1 -4.54 -27.97 8.48
N SER A 2 -5.12 -27.71 9.64
CA SER A 2 -5.69 -26.42 10.03
C SER A 2 -4.54 -25.45 10.28
N SER A 3 -4.35 -24.48 9.40
CA SER A 3 -3.42 -23.38 9.62
C SER A 3 -4.03 -22.43 10.67
N GLY A 4 -3.84 -22.77 11.93
CA GLY A 4 -4.20 -21.88 13.02
C GLY A 4 -3.29 -20.65 13.00
N VAL A 5 -3.85 -19.47 12.77
CA VAL A 5 -3.12 -18.20 12.95
C VAL A 5 -2.94 -18.01 14.45
N SER A 6 -1.76 -18.31 14.97
CA SER A 6 -1.40 -17.97 16.35
C SER A 6 -1.08 -16.49 16.43
N THR A 7 -1.84 -15.75 17.23
CA THR A 7 -1.56 -14.34 17.51
C THR A 7 -0.75 -14.25 18.81
N LEU A 8 0.48 -13.79 18.70
CA LEU A 8 1.34 -13.49 19.85
C LEU A 8 1.30 -11.97 20.06
N ASN A 9 1.11 -11.56 21.32
CA ASN A 9 1.04 -10.14 21.67
C ASN A 9 2.20 -9.77 22.60
N VAL A 10 2.76 -8.60 22.38
CA VAL A 10 3.79 -8.02 23.25
C VAL A 10 3.60 -6.51 23.31
N SER A 11 3.89 -5.92 24.45
CA SER A 11 3.93 -4.47 24.61
C SER A 11 5.38 -3.99 24.65
N ALA A 12 5.65 -2.84 24.06
CA ALA A 12 6.93 -2.18 24.21
C ALA A 12 7.07 -1.58 25.61
N ASP A 13 8.29 -1.57 26.13
CA ASP A 13 8.64 -0.88 27.37
C ASP A 13 8.73 0.65 27.18
N ALA A 14 9.06 1.39 28.23
CA ALA A 14 9.20 2.84 28.21
C ALA A 14 10.29 3.34 27.24
N ASN A 15 11.23 2.49 26.84
CA ASN A 15 12.28 2.79 25.87
C ASN A 15 11.94 2.33 24.46
N GLY A 16 10.70 1.86 24.24
CA GLY A 16 10.23 1.34 22.96
C GLY A 16 10.78 -0.04 22.60
N ARG A 17 11.35 -0.79 23.55
CA ARG A 17 11.91 -2.12 23.32
C ARG A 17 10.84 -3.18 23.57
N PHE A 18 10.84 -4.22 22.78
CA PHE A 18 9.98 -5.39 22.96
C PHE A 18 10.73 -6.68 22.65
N THR A 19 10.29 -7.76 23.28
CA THR A 19 10.78 -9.10 23.02
C THR A 19 9.61 -10.05 22.94
N LEU A 20 9.52 -10.80 21.87
CA LEU A 20 8.50 -11.82 21.67
C LEU A 20 9.18 -13.20 21.78
N ALA A 21 8.98 -13.89 22.89
CA ALA A 21 9.54 -15.21 23.12
C ALA A 21 8.58 -16.32 22.63
N GLY A 22 9.15 -17.49 22.32
CA GLY A 22 8.38 -18.68 21.97
C GLY A 22 7.80 -18.66 20.56
N VAL A 23 8.36 -17.85 19.65
CA VAL A 23 8.00 -17.88 18.24
C VAL A 23 8.56 -19.15 17.60
N GLY A 24 7.69 -20.06 17.17
CA GLY A 24 8.08 -21.26 16.46
C GLY A 24 8.51 -20.99 15.02
N PRO A 25 9.11 -21.98 14.33
CA PRO A 25 9.37 -21.87 12.91
C PRO A 25 8.10 -21.66 12.10
N GLY A 26 8.14 -20.80 11.09
CA GLY A 26 6.97 -20.51 10.24
C GLY A 26 7.02 -19.16 9.58
N GLN A 27 5.95 -18.85 8.84
CA GLN A 27 5.78 -17.56 8.17
C GLN A 27 4.90 -16.64 8.99
N TYR A 28 5.38 -15.43 9.22
CA TYR A 28 4.71 -14.45 10.07
C TYR A 28 4.51 -13.11 9.37
N ARG A 29 3.44 -12.43 9.75
CA ARG A 29 3.28 -10.98 9.54
C ARG A 29 3.22 -10.31 10.89
N ILE A 30 4.09 -9.34 11.09
CA ILE A 30 4.10 -8.55 12.32
C ILE A 30 3.10 -7.41 12.14
N ARG A 31 2.24 -7.23 13.12
CA ARG A 31 1.31 -6.11 13.21
C ARG A 31 1.50 -5.42 14.54
N ALA A 32 1.27 -4.12 14.57
CA ALA A 32 1.25 -3.38 15.82
C ALA A 32 -0.04 -2.57 15.92
N SER A 33 -0.57 -2.45 17.10
CA SER A 33 -1.74 -1.61 17.37
C SER A 33 -1.35 -0.15 17.24
N SER A 34 -2.18 0.64 16.57
CA SER A 34 -1.98 2.07 16.48
C SER A 34 -2.17 2.73 17.84
N LEU A 35 -1.31 3.68 18.16
CA LEU A 35 -1.52 4.62 19.26
C LEU A 35 -2.47 5.73 18.78
N ALA A 36 -3.21 6.34 19.69
CA ALA A 36 -4.13 7.43 19.36
C ALA A 36 -3.39 8.55 18.59
N GLY A 37 -3.86 8.86 17.38
CA GLY A 37 -3.24 9.86 16.52
C GLY A 37 -1.99 9.40 15.73
N TRP A 38 -1.52 8.16 15.94
CA TRP A 38 -0.35 7.59 15.25
C TRP A 38 -0.77 6.38 14.41
N SER A 39 -0.18 6.24 13.24
CA SER A 39 -0.36 5.08 12.36
C SER A 39 0.95 4.31 12.19
N LEU A 40 0.85 2.98 12.11
CA LEU A 40 1.99 2.12 11.82
C LEU A 40 2.43 2.33 10.37
N LYS A 41 3.65 2.77 10.18
CA LYS A 41 4.25 3.08 8.86
C LYS A 41 4.96 1.88 8.26
N SER A 42 5.81 1.25 9.05
CA SER A 42 6.59 0.09 8.64
C SER A 42 6.91 -0.81 9.82
N VAL A 43 7.16 -2.08 9.54
CA VAL A 43 7.80 -3.01 10.47
C VAL A 43 8.93 -3.70 9.72
N MET A 44 10.13 -3.18 9.90
CA MET A 44 11.31 -3.67 9.21
C MET A 44 11.92 -4.86 9.94
N VAL A 45 12.19 -5.93 9.21
CA VAL A 45 12.96 -7.09 9.66
C VAL A 45 14.00 -7.37 8.58
N ASP A 46 15.27 -7.29 8.91
CA ASP A 46 16.39 -7.51 7.98
C ASP A 46 16.24 -6.77 6.64
N GLY A 47 15.83 -5.49 6.72
CA GLY A 47 15.66 -4.63 5.55
C GLY A 47 14.40 -4.84 4.73
N ARG A 48 13.47 -5.73 5.18
CA ARG A 48 12.19 -5.98 4.51
C ARG A 48 11.03 -5.50 5.38
N ASP A 49 10.07 -4.80 4.78
CA ASP A 49 8.87 -4.38 5.48
C ASP A 49 7.86 -5.54 5.58
N THR A 50 7.61 -6.00 6.79
CA THR A 50 6.73 -7.14 7.06
C THR A 50 5.24 -6.79 6.96
N LEU A 51 4.89 -5.51 6.80
CA LEU A 51 3.53 -5.12 6.44
C LEU A 51 3.20 -5.45 4.98
N ASP A 52 4.22 -5.56 4.14
CA ASP A 52 4.08 -5.92 2.73
C ASP A 52 4.49 -7.38 2.46
N PHE A 53 5.48 -7.92 3.22
CA PHE A 53 6.07 -9.24 2.99
C PHE A 53 5.99 -10.13 4.24
N TRP A 54 6.05 -11.43 4.03
CA TRP A 54 6.15 -12.41 5.11
C TRP A 54 7.57 -12.48 5.67
N VAL A 55 7.66 -12.69 6.99
CA VAL A 55 8.90 -13.08 7.68
C VAL A 55 8.91 -14.59 7.80
N ASP A 56 9.99 -15.20 7.36
CA ASP A 56 10.21 -16.65 7.49
C ASP A 56 11.17 -16.89 8.65
N VAL A 57 10.65 -17.44 9.75
CA VAL A 57 11.43 -17.79 10.95
C VAL A 57 11.83 -19.26 10.87
N LYS A 58 13.12 -19.53 10.88
CA LYS A 58 13.67 -20.88 10.80
C LYS A 58 13.82 -21.51 12.19
N PRO A 59 13.92 -22.86 12.28
CA PRO A 59 14.19 -23.53 13.54
C PRO A 59 15.47 -23.00 14.22
N GLY A 60 15.37 -22.58 15.48
CA GLY A 60 16.49 -22.07 16.27
C GLY A 60 16.96 -20.67 15.89
N GLU A 61 16.27 -20.00 15.00
CA GLU A 61 16.59 -18.62 14.59
C GLU A 61 16.06 -17.60 15.60
N ASN A 62 16.92 -16.63 15.95
CA ASN A 62 16.54 -15.44 16.70
C ASN A 62 16.48 -14.25 15.75
N VAL A 63 15.30 -13.69 15.54
CA VAL A 63 15.11 -12.45 14.78
C VAL A 63 15.40 -11.29 15.72
N SER A 64 16.51 -10.59 15.53
CA SER A 64 16.99 -9.57 16.48
C SER A 64 16.77 -8.12 16.04
N SER A 65 16.48 -7.88 14.77
CA SER A 65 16.43 -6.53 14.20
C SER A 65 15.03 -6.18 13.72
N VAL A 66 14.07 -6.14 14.65
CA VAL A 66 12.70 -5.72 14.34
C VAL A 66 12.51 -4.26 14.73
N VAL A 67 12.21 -3.40 13.75
CA VAL A 67 11.95 -1.97 13.97
C VAL A 67 10.53 -1.62 13.49
N ALA A 68 9.64 -1.33 14.42
CA ALA A 68 8.32 -0.80 14.13
C ALA A 68 8.33 0.73 14.16
N THR A 69 7.97 1.38 13.08
CA THR A 69 7.94 2.84 12.96
C THR A 69 6.50 3.33 12.91
N PHE A 70 6.20 4.29 13.76
CA PHE A 70 4.92 4.99 13.79
C PHE A 70 5.09 6.44 13.35
N GLY A 71 4.04 7.01 12.78
CA GLY A 71 3.99 8.42 12.40
C GLY A 71 2.58 8.99 12.55
N ASP A 72 2.50 10.27 12.86
CA ASP A 72 1.26 11.03 13.03
C ASP A 72 0.73 11.61 11.72
N LYS A 73 1.54 11.64 10.67
CA LYS A 73 1.19 12.15 9.34
C LYS A 73 1.02 11.02 8.35
N GLY A 74 0.05 11.14 7.46
CA GLY A 74 -0.18 10.22 6.36
C GLY A 74 0.11 10.86 5.02
N THR A 75 0.05 10.05 3.97
CA THR A 75 0.03 10.54 2.60
C THR A 75 -1.39 10.95 2.21
N ASP A 76 -1.52 12.00 1.42
CA ASP A 76 -2.79 12.48 0.86
C ASP A 76 -2.56 12.81 -0.61
N LEU A 77 -3.26 12.09 -1.50
CA LEU A 77 -3.26 12.38 -2.93
C LEU A 77 -4.69 12.68 -3.36
N LYS A 78 -4.87 13.78 -4.05
CA LYS A 78 -6.12 14.19 -4.67
C LYS A 78 -5.90 14.50 -6.14
N GLY A 79 -6.94 14.37 -6.93
CA GLY A 79 -6.88 14.71 -8.33
C GLY A 79 -8.25 14.80 -8.97
N MET A 80 -8.24 15.21 -10.22
CA MET A 80 -9.41 15.25 -11.07
C MET A 80 -9.15 14.41 -12.31
N LEU A 81 -10.08 13.54 -12.63
CA LEU A 81 -10.09 12.80 -13.87
C LEU A 81 -10.85 13.58 -14.94
N GLN A 82 -10.21 13.78 -16.08
CA GLN A 82 -10.75 14.51 -17.21
C GLN A 82 -10.80 13.63 -18.45
N SER A 83 -11.84 13.82 -19.25
CA SER A 83 -11.96 13.24 -20.59
C SER A 83 -10.89 13.83 -21.52
N GLN A 84 -10.84 13.35 -22.75
CA GLN A 84 -9.98 13.91 -23.81
C GLN A 84 -10.26 15.39 -24.10
N THR A 85 -11.51 15.79 -23.97
CA THR A 85 -11.94 17.18 -24.16
C THR A 85 -11.68 18.09 -22.95
N GLY A 86 -11.14 17.51 -21.86
CA GLY A 86 -10.83 18.24 -20.62
C GLY A 86 -12.03 18.37 -19.68
N GLN A 87 -13.16 17.76 -20.00
CA GLN A 87 -14.33 17.75 -19.10
C GLN A 87 -14.15 16.71 -18.00
N PRO A 88 -14.61 16.97 -16.77
CA PRO A 88 -14.63 15.98 -15.70
C PRO A 88 -15.38 14.70 -16.13
N THR A 89 -14.91 13.53 -15.74
CA THR A 89 -15.56 12.24 -16.02
C THR A 89 -15.46 11.29 -14.83
N ALA A 90 -16.48 10.46 -14.66
CA ALA A 90 -16.57 9.41 -13.66
C ALA A 90 -16.64 7.99 -14.26
N ASP A 91 -16.48 7.87 -15.59
CA ASP A 91 -16.71 6.61 -16.32
C ASP A 91 -15.55 5.61 -16.19
N PHE A 92 -14.54 5.96 -15.45
CA PHE A 92 -13.31 5.19 -15.28
C PHE A 92 -13.05 4.88 -13.79
N THR A 93 -12.31 3.82 -13.56
CA THR A 93 -11.70 3.54 -12.27
C THR A 93 -10.26 4.04 -12.27
N VAL A 94 -9.87 4.85 -11.30
CA VAL A 94 -8.49 5.26 -11.10
C VAL A 94 -7.79 4.22 -10.22
N ILE A 95 -6.67 3.70 -10.70
CA ILE A 95 -5.84 2.73 -9.97
C ILE A 95 -4.51 3.41 -9.64
N ILE A 96 -4.12 3.32 -8.36
CA ILE A 96 -2.78 3.67 -7.89
C ILE A 96 -2.04 2.41 -7.50
N PHE A 97 -0.79 2.28 -7.96
CA PHE A 97 0.04 1.12 -7.69
C PHE A 97 1.51 1.52 -7.58
N PRO A 98 2.34 0.79 -6.79
CA PRO A 98 3.75 1.11 -6.63
C PRO A 98 4.52 0.98 -7.93
N ALA A 99 5.49 1.87 -8.15
CA ALA A 99 6.38 1.80 -9.29
C ALA A 99 7.28 0.54 -9.25
N ASP A 100 7.59 0.07 -8.02
CA ASP A 100 8.35 -1.15 -7.78
C ASP A 100 7.43 -2.38 -7.83
N ASN A 101 7.63 -3.23 -8.82
CA ASN A 101 6.81 -4.42 -9.06
C ASN A 101 6.93 -5.51 -7.96
N ARG A 102 7.93 -5.44 -7.08
CA ARG A 102 8.02 -6.34 -5.92
C ARG A 102 6.81 -6.24 -5.00
N TYR A 103 6.09 -5.11 -5.03
CA TYR A 103 4.87 -4.88 -4.25
C TYR A 103 3.59 -5.25 -5.00
N TRP A 104 3.67 -5.76 -6.22
CA TRP A 104 2.51 -6.23 -6.98
C TRP A 104 2.13 -7.65 -6.53
N VAL A 105 1.64 -7.73 -5.32
CA VAL A 105 1.23 -8.98 -4.69
C VAL A 105 -0.27 -8.95 -4.39
N PRO A 106 -0.93 -10.10 -4.30
CA PRO A 106 -2.34 -10.14 -3.96
C PRO A 106 -2.65 -9.39 -2.67
N LEU A 107 -3.70 -8.57 -2.70
CA LEU A 107 -4.14 -7.74 -1.57
C LEU A 107 -3.07 -6.78 -1.02
N SER A 108 -2.14 -6.35 -1.87
CA SER A 108 -1.13 -5.36 -1.49
C SER A 108 -1.80 -4.09 -0.93
N ARG A 109 -1.36 -3.64 0.25
CA ARG A 109 -1.83 -2.38 0.84
C ARG A 109 -1.44 -1.14 0.02
N ARG A 110 -0.51 -1.31 -0.92
CA ARG A 110 0.02 -0.26 -1.79
C ARG A 110 -0.75 -0.13 -3.10
N VAL A 111 -1.61 -1.10 -3.42
CA VAL A 111 -2.48 -1.04 -4.61
C VAL A 111 -3.88 -0.67 -4.15
N ARG A 112 -4.42 0.38 -4.74
CA ARG A 112 -5.77 0.88 -4.44
C ARG A 112 -6.48 1.28 -5.71
N SER A 113 -7.79 1.25 -5.64
CA SER A 113 -8.66 1.78 -6.68
C SER A 113 -9.61 2.83 -6.11
N ALA A 114 -10.01 3.78 -6.91
CA ALA A 114 -11.02 4.77 -6.58
C ALA A 114 -11.89 5.05 -7.80
N ARG A 115 -13.21 5.17 -7.60
CA ARG A 115 -14.10 5.72 -8.61
C ARG A 115 -14.20 7.23 -8.40
N PRO A 116 -13.94 8.03 -9.43
CA PRO A 116 -14.16 9.46 -9.34
C PRO A 116 -15.63 9.79 -9.08
N SER A 117 -15.87 10.88 -8.39
CA SER A 117 -17.20 11.47 -8.26
C SER A 117 -17.67 12.06 -9.61
N THR A 118 -18.94 12.44 -9.71
CA THR A 118 -19.54 12.99 -10.94
C THR A 118 -18.82 14.25 -11.45
N ASP A 119 -18.15 14.98 -10.56
CA ASP A 119 -17.29 16.12 -10.91
C ASP A 119 -15.82 15.72 -11.19
N GLY A 120 -15.56 14.42 -11.39
CA GLY A 120 -14.26 13.87 -11.73
C GLY A 120 -13.25 13.77 -10.59
N LYS A 121 -13.59 14.18 -9.38
CA LYS A 121 -12.66 14.15 -8.23
C LYS A 121 -12.41 12.74 -7.74
N PHE A 122 -11.16 12.44 -7.43
CA PHE A 122 -10.72 11.21 -6.79
C PHE A 122 -9.67 11.50 -5.73
N GLY A 123 -9.41 10.52 -4.85
CA GLY A 123 -8.36 10.66 -3.84
C GLY A 123 -7.94 9.34 -3.23
N PHE A 124 -6.71 9.33 -2.71
CA PHE A 124 -6.11 8.20 -1.98
C PHE A 124 -5.42 8.72 -0.73
N MET A 125 -5.75 8.13 0.39
CA MET A 125 -5.20 8.52 1.70
C MET A 125 -4.55 7.32 2.38
N GLY A 126 -3.49 7.58 3.15
CA GLY A 126 -2.85 6.58 4.01
C GLY A 126 -2.11 5.48 3.27
N LEU A 127 -1.75 5.66 2.00
CA LEU A 127 -0.80 4.80 1.32
C LEU A 127 0.59 4.95 1.96
N PRO A 128 1.42 3.91 2.01
CA PRO A 128 2.81 4.08 2.38
C PRO A 128 3.52 5.11 1.49
N ALA A 129 4.40 5.92 2.06
CA ALA A 129 5.23 6.82 1.28
C ALA A 129 6.06 6.05 0.23
N GLY A 130 6.30 6.63 -0.94
CA GLY A 130 7.04 5.98 -2.02
C GLY A 130 6.68 6.48 -3.40
N GLU A 131 7.26 5.84 -4.40
CA GLU A 131 7.00 6.09 -5.82
C GLU A 131 5.82 5.22 -6.29
N TYR A 132 4.87 5.85 -6.94
CA TYR A 132 3.65 5.23 -7.43
C TYR A 132 3.38 5.59 -8.89
N ARG A 133 2.44 4.86 -9.46
CA ARG A 133 1.86 5.13 -10.77
C ARG A 133 0.36 5.24 -10.65
N LEU A 134 -0.23 6.12 -11.44
CA LEU A 134 -1.67 6.34 -11.55
C LEU A 134 -2.13 6.03 -12.97
N ALA A 135 -3.16 5.22 -13.10
CA ALA A 135 -3.81 4.93 -14.38
C ALA A 135 -5.33 5.02 -14.24
N ALA A 136 -6.01 5.42 -15.30
CA ALA A 136 -7.47 5.35 -15.40
C ALA A 136 -7.85 4.25 -16.40
N VAL A 137 -8.78 3.38 -16.00
CA VAL A 137 -9.23 2.23 -16.79
C VAL A 137 -10.75 2.13 -16.81
N THR A 138 -11.30 1.62 -17.90
CA THR A 138 -12.72 1.23 -18.00
C THR A 138 -12.89 -0.24 -17.62
N ASP A 139 -14.08 -0.63 -17.24
CA ASP A 139 -14.54 -2.03 -17.12
C ASP A 139 -13.62 -2.98 -16.36
N VAL A 140 -12.95 -2.48 -15.31
CA VAL A 140 -12.14 -3.30 -14.43
C VAL A 140 -13.01 -3.96 -13.35
N GLU A 141 -12.96 -5.28 -13.27
CA GLU A 141 -13.65 -6.02 -12.21
C GLU A 141 -13.06 -5.75 -10.83
N PRO A 142 -13.88 -5.75 -9.76
CA PRO A 142 -13.38 -5.63 -8.40
C PRO A 142 -12.32 -6.67 -8.06
N GLY A 143 -11.11 -6.19 -7.68
CA GLY A 143 -9.97 -7.05 -7.34
C GLY A 143 -9.02 -7.33 -8.51
N ALA A 144 -9.40 -7.10 -9.75
CA ALA A 144 -8.51 -7.32 -10.90
C ALA A 144 -7.26 -6.41 -10.87
N TRP A 145 -7.34 -5.26 -10.20
CA TRP A 145 -6.19 -4.36 -10.00
C TRP A 145 -5.05 -4.95 -9.15
N TYR A 146 -5.21 -6.14 -8.56
CA TYR A 146 -4.11 -6.85 -7.91
C TYR A 146 -3.37 -7.81 -8.85
N ASP A 147 -3.85 -7.98 -10.09
CA ASP A 147 -3.19 -8.81 -11.10
C ASP A 147 -1.92 -8.11 -11.61
N PRO A 148 -0.72 -8.69 -11.41
CA PRO A 148 0.53 -8.14 -11.92
C PRO A 148 0.54 -7.94 -13.44
N ALA A 149 -0.16 -8.79 -14.19
CA ALA A 149 -0.24 -8.68 -15.65
C ALA A 149 -1.01 -7.41 -16.07
N LEU A 150 -2.12 -7.10 -15.38
CA LEU A 150 -2.84 -5.85 -15.59
C LEU A 150 -1.98 -4.64 -15.21
N LEU A 151 -1.31 -4.67 -14.06
CA LEU A 151 -0.44 -3.57 -13.64
C LEU A 151 0.72 -3.33 -14.62
N GLN A 152 1.27 -4.39 -15.19
CA GLN A 152 2.30 -4.30 -16.23
C GLN A 152 1.79 -3.59 -17.50
N GLN A 153 0.55 -3.87 -17.91
CA GLN A 153 -0.07 -3.18 -19.05
C GLN A 153 -0.32 -1.70 -18.74
N LEU A 154 -0.85 -1.41 -17.56
CA LEU A 154 -1.14 -0.04 -17.13
C LEU A 154 0.10 0.82 -16.96
N GLN A 155 1.24 0.22 -16.69
CA GLN A 155 2.50 0.93 -16.46
C GLN A 155 2.86 1.88 -17.60
N GLN A 156 2.61 1.48 -18.85
CA GLN A 156 2.98 2.25 -20.04
C GLN A 156 2.16 3.54 -20.20
N ALA A 157 0.88 3.49 -19.82
CA ALA A 157 -0.05 4.63 -19.94
C ALA A 157 -0.26 5.37 -18.60
N SER A 158 0.53 5.05 -17.57
CA SER A 158 0.37 5.62 -16.23
C SER A 158 1.21 6.87 -16.02
N VAL A 159 0.76 7.72 -15.11
CA VAL A 159 1.48 8.90 -14.64
C VAL A 159 2.23 8.56 -13.36
N SER A 160 3.51 8.94 -13.27
CA SER A 160 4.31 8.77 -12.05
C SER A 160 3.95 9.81 -11.01
N VAL A 161 3.88 9.40 -9.75
CA VAL A 161 3.63 10.28 -8.62
C VAL A 161 4.43 9.81 -7.41
N ARG A 162 4.96 10.75 -6.64
CA ARG A 162 5.67 10.48 -5.39
C ARG A 162 4.81 10.90 -4.21
N LEU A 163 4.60 9.97 -3.28
CA LEU A 163 3.88 10.22 -2.03
C LEU A 163 4.88 10.37 -0.88
N ILE A 164 4.70 11.42 -0.09
CA ILE A 164 5.53 11.72 1.07
C ILE A 164 4.59 11.99 2.25
N ASP A 165 4.91 11.42 3.41
CA ASP A 165 4.12 11.63 4.63
C ASP A 165 4.04 13.12 4.99
N GLY A 166 2.83 13.60 5.25
CA GLY A 166 2.55 14.98 5.60
C GLY A 166 2.65 15.99 4.45
N GLN A 167 2.86 15.53 3.21
CA GLN A 167 2.86 16.38 2.02
C GLN A 167 1.67 16.02 1.13
N PRO A 168 0.64 16.87 1.03
CA PRO A 168 -0.45 16.67 0.08
C PRO A 168 0.05 16.74 -1.36
N VAL A 169 -0.41 15.82 -2.19
CA VAL A 169 -0.09 15.77 -3.61
C VAL A 169 -1.36 15.99 -4.41
N ILE A 170 -1.30 16.84 -5.44
CA ILE A 170 -2.38 17.02 -6.41
C ILE A 170 -1.89 16.49 -7.75
N GLN A 171 -2.56 15.47 -8.28
CA GLN A 171 -2.25 14.89 -9.58
C GLN A 171 -3.54 14.67 -10.37
N ASN A 172 -3.74 15.48 -11.38
CA ASN A 172 -4.84 15.28 -12.32
C ASN A 172 -4.46 14.23 -13.38
N LEU A 173 -5.46 13.51 -13.86
CA LEU A 173 -5.35 12.57 -14.96
C LEU A 173 -6.22 13.02 -16.11
N ARG A 174 -5.75 12.81 -17.33
CA ARG A 174 -6.55 12.91 -18.55
C ARG A 174 -6.55 11.56 -19.23
N VAL A 175 -7.74 11.04 -19.54
CA VAL A 175 -7.85 9.82 -20.33
C VAL A 175 -7.42 10.10 -21.75
N SER A 176 -6.51 9.27 -22.28
CA SER A 176 -6.19 9.25 -23.71
C SER A 176 -7.13 8.28 -24.42
N SER A 177 -7.46 8.54 -25.68
CA SER A 177 -8.10 7.54 -26.55
C SER A 177 -7.11 6.40 -26.74
N GLY A 178 -7.36 5.32 -26.10
CA GLY A 178 -6.48 4.18 -26.22
C GLY A 178 -7.23 2.92 -25.83
N SER A 179 -7.64 2.27 -26.88
CA SER A 179 -7.72 0.81 -27.06
C SER A 179 -8.42 0.02 -26.00
#